data_3d2e85b50d9c11cefb38dc0e36df7fab
#
_entry.id   3d2e85b50d9c11cefb38dc0e36df7fab
#
_cell.length_a   1.000
_cell.length_b   1.000
_cell.length_c   1.000
_cell.angle_alpha   90.00
_cell.angle_beta   90.00
_cell.angle_gamma   90.00
#
_symmetry.space_group_name_H-M   'P 1'
#
loop_
_entity.id
_entity.type
_entity.pdbx_description
1 polymer ?
#
loop_
_entity_poly.entity_id
_entity_poly.type
_entity_poly.pdbx_seq_one_letter_code
_entity_poly.pdbx_strand_id
1 'polypeptide(L)'
;MTWAERWATIERFLPQLWDGTLVTLQLVGLAVLIGLFFAIPLGLARASRHWYIRALPYSYIFFFRGTPLLLQLFLVYYGISQFEVVRKSFLWPYLREPYWCALITMTMHTSAYIAEILRGAIQAVPPGEVEAARALGMSRRQALQYIILPRAIRIGLPAYGNEVILMLKASAVVYTITMMDIMGVIRTINSRTYQYELFFFVA
;
A
#
# COMPACT_ATOMS: atom_id res chain seq x y z
N MET A 1 15.32 29.21 21.60
CA MET A 1 14.51 29.64 20.43
C MET A 1 13.14 30.07 20.87
N THR A 2 12.72 31.26 20.48
CA THR A 2 11.37 31.76 20.72
C THR A 2 10.37 31.08 19.81
N TRP A 3 9.06 31.12 20.14
CA TRP A 3 8.01 30.57 19.25
C TRP A 3 8.01 31.23 17.86
N ALA A 4 8.34 32.52 17.80
CA ALA A 4 8.45 33.27 16.55
C ALA A 4 9.59 32.74 15.64
N GLU A 5 10.75 32.42 16.21
CA GLU A 5 11.88 31.85 15.45
C GLU A 5 11.57 30.45 14.90
N ARG A 6 10.85 29.63 15.69
CA ARG A 6 10.41 28.31 15.25
C ARG A 6 9.43 28.40 14.08
N TRP A 7 8.47 29.34 14.18
CA TRP A 7 7.49 29.56 13.13
C TRP A 7 8.13 30.08 11.83
N ALA A 8 9.04 31.03 11.93
CA ALA A 8 9.81 31.53 10.79
C ALA A 8 10.60 30.41 10.08
N THR A 9 11.10 29.43 10.84
CA THR A 9 11.76 28.25 10.27
C THR A 9 10.80 27.39 9.46
N ILE A 10 9.61 27.09 10.03
CA ILE A 10 8.60 26.30 9.31
C ILE A 10 8.18 27.02 8.03
N GLU A 11 7.89 28.32 8.10
CA GLU A 11 7.49 29.12 6.93
C GLU A 11 8.56 29.07 5.80
N ARG A 12 9.83 29.16 6.17
CA ARG A 12 10.94 29.09 5.22
C ARG A 12 10.99 27.78 4.43
N PHE A 13 10.65 26.66 5.08
CA PHE A 13 10.69 25.32 4.47
C PHE A 13 9.34 24.83 3.96
N LEU A 14 8.27 25.60 4.15
CA LEU A 14 6.91 25.24 3.77
C LEU A 14 6.78 24.78 2.30
N PRO A 15 7.41 25.45 1.30
CA PRO A 15 7.35 24.97 -0.07
C PRO A 15 7.94 23.58 -0.26
N GLN A 16 9.10 23.31 0.36
CA GLN A 16 9.74 21.98 0.28
C GLN A 16 8.93 20.90 0.98
N LEU A 17 8.33 21.23 2.12
CA LEU A 17 7.42 20.33 2.86
C LEU A 17 6.18 20.02 2.03
N TRP A 18 5.64 21.01 1.32
CA TRP A 18 4.51 20.86 0.43
C TRP A 18 4.84 19.91 -0.73
N ASP A 19 5.96 20.12 -1.41
CA ASP A 19 6.42 19.23 -2.48
C ASP A 19 6.62 17.79 -1.99
N GLY A 20 7.26 17.61 -0.84
CA GLY A 20 7.41 16.29 -0.21
C GLY A 20 6.07 15.63 0.13
N THR A 21 5.10 16.42 0.60
CA THR A 21 3.73 15.95 0.89
C THR A 21 3.04 15.47 -0.38
N LEU A 22 3.15 16.24 -1.48
CA LEU A 22 2.57 15.85 -2.77
C LEU A 22 3.18 14.54 -3.29
N VAL A 23 4.50 14.37 -3.18
CA VAL A 23 5.18 13.11 -3.55
C VAL A 23 4.66 11.95 -2.72
N THR A 24 4.52 12.12 -1.39
CA THR A 24 3.99 11.09 -0.49
C THR A 24 2.55 10.71 -0.87
N LEU A 25 1.68 11.70 -1.03
CA LEU A 25 0.27 11.46 -1.37
C LEU A 25 0.12 10.81 -2.75
N GLN A 26 0.90 11.25 -3.74
CA GLN A 26 0.92 10.65 -5.07
C GLN A 26 1.36 9.19 -5.00
N LEU A 27 2.47 8.91 -4.31
CA LEU A 27 3.02 7.56 -4.19
C LEU A 27 2.02 6.61 -3.50
N VAL A 28 1.50 7.02 -2.34
CA VAL A 28 0.54 6.22 -1.58
C VAL A 28 -0.77 6.06 -2.35
N GLY A 29 -1.30 7.14 -2.91
CA GLY A 29 -2.54 7.10 -3.69
C GLY A 29 -2.45 6.14 -4.87
N LEU A 30 -1.36 6.22 -5.66
CA LEU A 30 -1.13 5.30 -6.78
C LEU A 30 -0.93 3.87 -6.31
N ALA A 31 -0.13 3.64 -5.26
CA ALA A 31 0.10 2.31 -4.71
C ALA A 31 -1.19 1.65 -4.24
N VAL A 32 -2.06 2.39 -3.54
CA VAL A 32 -3.35 1.90 -3.05
C VAL A 32 -4.32 1.62 -4.19
N LEU A 33 -4.42 2.52 -5.18
CA LEU A 33 -5.31 2.34 -6.34
C LEU A 33 -4.90 1.15 -7.20
N ILE A 34 -3.62 1.05 -7.55
CA ILE A 34 -3.09 -0.08 -8.33
C ILE A 34 -3.17 -1.36 -7.47
N GLY A 35 -2.84 -1.26 -6.18
CA GLY A 35 -2.94 -2.36 -5.23
C GLY A 35 -4.35 -2.91 -5.09
N LEU A 36 -5.38 -2.05 -5.06
CA LEU A 36 -6.78 -2.45 -5.06
C LEU A 36 -7.15 -3.24 -6.33
N PHE A 37 -6.66 -2.80 -7.50
CA PHE A 37 -6.88 -3.51 -8.75
C PHE A 37 -6.34 -4.95 -8.72
N PHE A 38 -5.13 -5.15 -8.19
CA PHE A 38 -4.55 -6.48 -8.03
C PHE A 38 -5.16 -7.27 -6.86
N ALA A 39 -5.61 -6.59 -5.82
CA ALA A 39 -6.21 -7.23 -4.65
C ALA A 39 -7.54 -7.93 -4.96
N ILE A 40 -8.34 -7.42 -5.91
CA ILE A 40 -9.64 -8.01 -6.25
C ILE A 40 -9.48 -9.45 -6.75
N PRO A 41 -8.73 -9.75 -7.82
CA PRO A 41 -8.56 -11.13 -8.27
C PRO A 41 -7.86 -12.02 -7.22
N LEU A 42 -6.87 -11.47 -6.50
CA LEU A 42 -6.17 -12.20 -5.43
C LEU A 42 -7.12 -12.58 -4.29
N GLY A 43 -7.95 -11.65 -3.82
CA GLY A 43 -8.90 -11.88 -2.73
C GLY A 43 -10.00 -12.86 -3.11
N LEU A 44 -10.55 -12.76 -4.33
CA LEU A 44 -11.53 -13.70 -4.87
C LEU A 44 -10.94 -15.11 -5.03
N ALA A 45 -9.75 -15.22 -5.59
CA ALA A 45 -9.05 -16.49 -5.72
C ALA A 45 -8.71 -17.10 -4.35
N ARG A 46 -8.32 -16.26 -3.37
CA ARG A 46 -8.04 -16.67 -1.99
C ARG A 46 -9.30 -17.16 -1.25
N ALA A 47 -10.47 -16.63 -1.59
CA ALA A 47 -11.77 -17.07 -1.04
C ALA A 47 -12.30 -18.36 -1.70
N SER A 48 -11.65 -18.88 -2.75
CA SER A 48 -12.04 -20.10 -3.45
C SER A 48 -11.97 -21.33 -2.54
N ARG A 49 -12.89 -22.29 -2.75
CA ARG A 49 -12.88 -23.61 -2.10
C ARG A 49 -11.78 -24.54 -2.65
N HIS A 50 -11.35 -24.33 -3.89
CA HIS A 50 -10.35 -25.15 -4.56
C HIS A 50 -8.94 -24.79 -4.11
N TRP A 51 -8.23 -25.73 -3.52
CA TRP A 51 -6.90 -25.50 -2.95
C TRP A 51 -5.88 -24.99 -3.98
N TYR A 52 -5.92 -25.51 -5.20
CA TYR A 52 -5.00 -25.13 -6.30
C TYR A 52 -5.20 -23.66 -6.77
N ILE A 53 -6.43 -23.14 -6.67
CA ILE A 53 -6.72 -21.73 -7.01
C ILE A 53 -6.21 -20.80 -5.88
N ARG A 54 -6.37 -21.22 -4.62
CA ARG A 54 -6.00 -20.40 -3.47
C ARG A 54 -4.51 -20.48 -3.10
N ALA A 55 -3.77 -21.50 -3.56
CA ALA A 55 -2.38 -21.73 -3.16
C ALA A 55 -1.45 -20.57 -3.51
N LEU A 56 -1.48 -20.12 -4.76
CA LEU A 56 -0.64 -18.99 -5.22
C LEU A 56 -0.99 -17.67 -4.51
N PRO A 57 -2.27 -17.22 -4.46
CA PRO A 57 -2.64 -16.05 -3.66
C PRO A 57 -2.29 -16.17 -2.17
N TYR A 58 -2.42 -17.37 -1.61
CA TYR A 58 -2.04 -17.61 -0.21
C TYR A 58 -0.56 -17.36 0.02
N SER A 59 0.32 -17.94 -0.80
CA SER A 59 1.77 -17.77 -0.68
C SER A 59 2.19 -16.32 -0.86
N TYR A 60 1.58 -15.62 -1.84
CA TYR A 60 1.79 -14.20 -2.05
C TYR A 60 1.40 -13.36 -0.82
N ILE A 61 0.18 -13.53 -0.33
CA ILE A 61 -0.34 -12.80 0.82
C ILE A 61 0.49 -13.13 2.07
N PHE A 62 0.84 -14.39 2.27
CA PHE A 62 1.66 -14.83 3.40
C PHE A 62 3.04 -14.16 3.40
N PHE A 63 3.71 -14.10 2.25
CA PHE A 63 5.01 -13.46 2.11
C PHE A 63 4.94 -11.95 2.38
N PHE A 64 4.06 -11.23 1.69
CA PHE A 64 4.00 -9.77 1.80
C PHE A 64 3.48 -9.28 3.14
N ARG A 65 2.59 -10.01 3.80
CA ARG A 65 2.13 -9.67 5.15
C ARG A 65 3.05 -10.19 6.26
N GLY A 66 3.85 -11.20 5.98
CA GLY A 66 4.80 -11.78 6.92
C GLY A 66 6.17 -11.10 6.94
N THR A 67 6.45 -10.19 5.99
CA THR A 67 7.73 -9.50 5.89
C THR A 67 7.58 -7.98 6.08
N PRO A 68 8.53 -7.29 6.76
CA PRO A 68 8.50 -5.84 6.90
C PRO A 68 8.59 -5.11 5.55
N LEU A 69 7.82 -4.03 5.38
CA LEU A 69 7.84 -3.22 4.15
C LEU A 69 9.26 -2.71 3.83
N LEU A 70 10.01 -2.30 4.84
CA LEU A 70 11.41 -1.85 4.65
C LEU A 70 12.28 -2.93 4.00
N LEU A 71 12.15 -4.18 4.45
CA LEU A 71 12.90 -5.30 3.88
C LEU A 71 12.51 -5.55 2.42
N GLN A 72 11.21 -5.52 2.12
CA GLN A 72 10.70 -5.65 0.75
C GLN A 72 11.25 -4.54 -0.15
N LEU A 73 11.27 -3.31 0.35
CA LEU A 73 11.80 -2.14 -0.36
C LEU A 73 13.30 -2.31 -0.69
N PHE A 74 14.09 -2.79 0.27
CA PHE A 74 15.51 -3.06 0.06
C PHE A 74 15.76 -4.21 -0.92
N LEU A 75 14.95 -5.26 -0.87
CA LEU A 75 15.02 -6.36 -1.82
C LEU A 75 14.72 -5.90 -3.26
N VAL A 76 13.73 -5.01 -3.43
CA VAL A 76 13.40 -4.46 -4.75
C VAL A 76 14.48 -3.48 -5.22
N TYR A 77 14.87 -2.53 -4.39
CA TYR A 77 15.79 -1.46 -4.82
C TYR A 77 17.23 -1.94 -4.96
N TYR A 78 17.77 -2.62 -3.94
CA TYR A 78 19.15 -3.11 -3.94
C TYR A 78 19.28 -4.54 -4.49
N GLY A 79 18.30 -5.40 -4.22
CA GLY A 79 18.37 -6.82 -4.60
C GLY A 79 18.21 -7.03 -6.10
N ILE A 80 17.18 -6.43 -6.71
CA ILE A 80 16.91 -6.59 -8.15
C ILE A 80 18.06 -6.04 -8.99
N SER A 81 18.73 -4.98 -8.55
CA SER A 81 19.88 -4.39 -9.23
C SER A 81 21.12 -5.29 -9.30
N GLN A 82 21.19 -6.37 -8.51
CA GLN A 82 22.30 -7.32 -8.54
C GLN A 82 22.24 -8.24 -9.78
N PHE A 83 21.07 -8.43 -10.36
CA PHE A 83 20.90 -9.35 -11.50
C PHE A 83 21.23 -8.66 -12.83
N GLU A 84 22.24 -9.18 -13.52
CA GLU A 84 22.69 -8.64 -14.81
C GLU A 84 21.58 -8.67 -15.88
N VAL A 85 20.73 -9.69 -15.87
CA VAL A 85 19.55 -9.82 -16.74
C VAL A 85 18.60 -8.64 -16.58
N VAL A 86 18.39 -8.19 -15.35
CA VAL A 86 17.52 -7.04 -15.06
C VAL A 86 18.17 -5.74 -15.53
N ARG A 87 19.46 -5.55 -15.28
CA ARG A 87 20.22 -4.37 -15.73
C ARG A 87 20.28 -4.21 -17.24
N LYS A 88 20.24 -5.33 -17.98
CA LYS A 88 20.21 -5.33 -19.45
C LYS A 88 18.79 -5.30 -20.02
N SER A 89 17.75 -5.38 -19.18
CA SER A 89 16.35 -5.37 -19.62
C SER A 89 15.87 -3.96 -19.96
N PHE A 90 14.80 -3.88 -20.75
CA PHE A 90 14.10 -2.63 -21.05
C PHE A 90 13.45 -1.98 -19.82
N LEU A 91 13.30 -2.70 -18.72
CA LEU A 91 12.75 -2.22 -17.46
C LEU A 91 13.79 -1.45 -16.61
N TRP A 92 15.09 -1.58 -16.91
CA TRP A 92 16.15 -0.99 -16.11
C TRP A 92 16.05 0.53 -15.94
N PRO A 93 15.67 1.35 -16.94
CA PRO A 93 15.49 2.78 -16.76
C PRO A 93 14.49 3.14 -15.65
N TYR A 94 13.50 2.31 -15.42
CA TYR A 94 12.51 2.46 -14.33
C TYR A 94 13.02 1.87 -13.01
N LEU A 95 13.55 0.64 -13.04
CA LEU A 95 13.97 -0.07 -11.82
C LEU A 95 15.23 0.51 -11.15
N ARG A 96 15.98 1.36 -11.81
CA ARG A 96 17.07 2.14 -11.19
C ARG A 96 16.59 3.36 -10.41
N GLU A 97 15.37 3.84 -10.68
CA GLU A 97 14.81 5.03 -10.04
C GLU A 97 14.09 4.68 -8.74
N PRO A 98 14.40 5.35 -7.61
CA PRO A 98 13.78 5.05 -6.31
C PRO A 98 12.25 5.09 -6.33
N TYR A 99 11.67 6.03 -7.10
CA TYR A 99 10.23 6.21 -7.20
C TYR A 99 9.50 4.95 -7.66
N TRP A 100 9.97 4.34 -8.76
CA TRP A 100 9.34 3.14 -9.30
C TRP A 100 9.52 1.92 -8.42
N CYS A 101 10.70 1.78 -7.78
CA CYS A 101 10.93 0.72 -6.80
C CYS A 101 10.00 0.86 -5.60
N ALA A 102 9.83 2.09 -5.08
CA ALA A 102 8.88 2.36 -4.00
C ALA A 102 7.44 2.06 -4.44
N LEU A 103 7.01 2.56 -5.59
CA LEU A 103 5.65 2.33 -6.10
C LEU A 103 5.34 0.84 -6.28
N ILE A 104 6.24 0.08 -6.90
CA ILE A 104 6.08 -1.38 -7.08
C ILE A 104 5.98 -2.07 -5.73
N THR A 105 6.92 -1.81 -4.83
CA THR A 105 6.95 -2.47 -3.52
C THR A 105 5.69 -2.17 -2.70
N MET A 106 5.30 -0.90 -2.61
CA MET A 106 4.12 -0.48 -1.87
C MET A 106 2.84 -1.04 -2.49
N THR A 107 2.76 -1.09 -3.83
CA THR A 107 1.63 -1.71 -4.54
C THR A 107 1.51 -3.20 -4.21
N MET A 108 2.61 -3.94 -4.26
CA MET A 108 2.62 -5.38 -3.92
C MET A 108 2.26 -5.60 -2.45
N HIS A 109 2.80 -4.79 -1.56
CA HIS A 109 2.51 -4.85 -0.13
C HIS A 109 1.03 -4.61 0.15
N THR A 110 0.49 -3.46 -0.25
CA THR A 110 -0.91 -3.10 0.04
C THR A 110 -1.91 -4.01 -0.67
N SER A 111 -1.60 -4.52 -1.88
CA SER A 111 -2.47 -5.48 -2.56
C SER A 111 -2.67 -6.78 -1.78
N ALA A 112 -1.63 -7.24 -1.06
CA ALA A 112 -1.73 -8.41 -0.19
C ALA A 112 -2.64 -8.16 1.02
N TYR A 113 -2.57 -6.98 1.63
CA TYR A 113 -3.43 -6.60 2.75
C TYR A 113 -4.87 -6.42 2.31
N ILE A 114 -5.12 -5.67 1.23
CA ILE A 114 -6.47 -5.45 0.69
C ILE A 114 -7.11 -6.76 0.23
N ALA A 115 -6.35 -7.68 -0.39
CA ALA A 115 -6.84 -8.99 -0.79
C ALA A 115 -7.33 -9.82 0.41
N GLU A 116 -6.62 -9.76 1.53
CA GLU A 116 -7.02 -10.47 2.74
C GLU A 116 -8.21 -9.79 3.44
N ILE A 117 -8.30 -8.46 3.40
CA ILE A 117 -9.48 -7.71 3.85
C ILE A 117 -10.71 -8.14 3.03
N LEU A 118 -10.60 -8.19 1.70
CA LEU A 118 -11.68 -8.63 0.82
C LEU A 118 -12.09 -10.07 1.10
N ARG A 119 -11.12 -10.99 1.27
CA ARG A 119 -11.41 -12.38 1.64
C ARG A 119 -12.17 -12.47 2.97
N GLY A 120 -11.70 -11.77 3.99
CA GLY A 120 -12.35 -11.71 5.31
C GLY A 120 -13.77 -11.16 5.22
N ALA A 121 -13.95 -10.07 4.45
CA ALA A 121 -15.26 -9.46 4.23
C ALA A 121 -16.24 -10.39 3.50
N ILE A 122 -15.77 -11.13 2.48
CA ILE A 122 -16.60 -12.14 1.78
C ILE A 122 -17.05 -13.25 2.76
N GLN A 123 -16.14 -13.70 3.64
CA GLN A 123 -16.46 -14.74 4.62
C GLN A 123 -17.36 -14.25 5.77
N ALA A 124 -17.38 -12.96 6.03
CA ALA A 124 -18.22 -12.33 7.04
C ALA A 124 -19.67 -12.06 6.58
N VAL A 125 -19.98 -12.31 5.30
CA VAL A 125 -21.37 -12.20 4.81
C VAL A 125 -22.20 -13.28 5.49
N PRO A 126 -23.36 -12.92 6.10
CA PRO A 126 -24.20 -13.87 6.81
C PRO A 126 -24.63 -15.05 5.92
N PRO A 127 -24.46 -16.29 6.35
CA PRO A 127 -24.79 -17.48 5.54
C PRO A 127 -26.25 -17.51 5.13
N GLY A 128 -27.16 -16.99 5.94
CA GLY A 128 -28.60 -16.90 5.63
C GLY A 128 -28.89 -16.02 4.39
N GLU A 129 -28.10 -14.96 4.13
CA GLU A 129 -28.26 -14.16 2.89
C GLU A 129 -27.90 -14.99 1.65
N VAL A 130 -26.88 -15.84 1.76
CA VAL A 130 -26.44 -16.73 0.69
C VAL A 130 -27.44 -17.88 0.47
N GLU A 131 -28.02 -18.40 1.54
CA GLU A 131 -29.05 -19.46 1.49
C GLU A 131 -30.35 -18.92 0.90
N ALA A 132 -30.78 -17.74 1.29
CA ALA A 132 -31.93 -17.06 0.70
C ALA A 132 -31.75 -16.81 -0.81
N ALA A 133 -30.58 -16.36 -1.24
CA ALA A 133 -30.27 -16.20 -2.66
C ALA A 133 -30.39 -17.51 -3.45
N ARG A 134 -29.94 -18.63 -2.85
CA ARG A 134 -30.08 -19.96 -3.46
C ARG A 134 -31.53 -20.43 -3.51
N ALA A 135 -32.30 -20.17 -2.45
CA ALA A 135 -33.73 -20.52 -2.41
C ALA A 135 -34.52 -19.78 -3.49
N LEU A 136 -34.11 -18.56 -3.85
CA LEU A 136 -34.65 -17.77 -4.98
C LEU A 136 -34.14 -18.23 -6.36
N GLY A 137 -33.39 -19.33 -6.44
CA GLY A 137 -32.89 -19.88 -7.69
C GLY A 137 -31.69 -19.13 -8.30
N MET A 138 -31.03 -18.25 -7.54
CA MET A 138 -29.85 -17.53 -8.03
C MET A 138 -28.68 -18.47 -8.28
N SER A 139 -28.05 -18.35 -9.45
CA SER A 139 -26.79 -19.01 -9.75
C SER A 139 -25.67 -18.51 -8.82
N ARG A 140 -24.59 -19.29 -8.66
CA ARG A 140 -23.42 -18.87 -7.84
C ARG A 140 -22.85 -17.53 -8.26
N ARG A 141 -22.82 -17.23 -9.57
CA ARG A 141 -22.34 -15.96 -10.10
C ARG A 141 -23.27 -14.79 -9.74
N GLN A 142 -24.59 -14.99 -9.86
CA GLN A 142 -25.59 -13.99 -9.47
C GLN A 142 -25.53 -13.72 -7.96
N ALA A 143 -25.51 -14.76 -7.14
CA ALA A 143 -25.39 -14.61 -5.69
C ALA A 143 -24.08 -13.86 -5.31
N LEU A 144 -22.93 -14.17 -5.96
CA LEU A 144 -21.69 -13.45 -5.74
C LEU A 144 -21.81 -11.97 -6.13
N GLN A 145 -22.34 -11.69 -7.32
CA GLN A 145 -22.38 -10.34 -7.88
C GLN A 145 -23.40 -9.43 -7.20
N TYR A 146 -24.58 -9.94 -6.90
CA TYR A 146 -25.71 -9.11 -6.43
C TYR A 146 -25.90 -9.14 -4.91
N ILE A 147 -25.42 -10.17 -4.22
CA ILE A 147 -25.59 -10.30 -2.76
C ILE A 147 -24.25 -10.22 -2.04
N ILE A 148 -23.31 -11.13 -2.35
CA ILE A 148 -22.08 -11.29 -1.58
C ILE A 148 -21.13 -10.10 -1.74
N LEU A 149 -20.81 -9.70 -2.98
CA LEU A 149 -19.85 -8.61 -3.22
C LEU A 149 -20.33 -7.26 -2.69
N PRO A 150 -21.56 -6.79 -2.95
CA PRO A 150 -22.03 -5.52 -2.40
C PRO A 150 -22.02 -5.53 -0.85
N ARG A 151 -22.36 -6.65 -0.26
CA ARG A 151 -22.36 -6.81 1.20
C ARG A 151 -20.93 -6.83 1.74
N ALA A 152 -20.04 -7.60 1.11
CA ALA A 152 -18.63 -7.68 1.48
C ALA A 152 -17.91 -6.33 1.37
N ILE A 153 -18.20 -5.53 0.34
CA ILE A 153 -17.62 -4.18 0.20
C ILE A 153 -18.00 -3.32 1.41
N ARG A 154 -19.28 -3.31 1.82
CA ARG A 154 -19.73 -2.54 2.99
C ARG A 154 -19.07 -3.01 4.28
N ILE A 155 -18.89 -4.31 4.47
CA ILE A 155 -18.22 -4.90 5.63
C ILE A 155 -16.72 -4.59 5.63
N GLY A 156 -16.07 -4.64 4.45
CA GLY A 156 -14.64 -4.43 4.29
C GLY A 156 -14.20 -2.97 4.27
N LEU A 157 -15.11 -2.03 3.97
CA LEU A 157 -14.77 -0.62 3.77
C LEU A 157 -14.07 0.03 4.97
N PRO A 158 -14.47 -0.17 6.23
CA PRO A 158 -13.74 0.37 7.38
C PRO A 158 -12.31 -0.17 7.50
N ALA A 159 -12.11 -1.48 7.26
CA ALA A 159 -10.79 -2.09 7.28
C ALA A 159 -9.91 -1.59 6.12
N TYR A 160 -10.50 -1.39 4.93
CA TYR A 160 -9.81 -0.77 3.80
C TYR A 160 -9.37 0.67 4.11
N GLY A 161 -10.26 1.49 4.71
CA GLY A 161 -9.90 2.85 5.13
C GLY A 161 -8.75 2.87 6.13
N ASN A 162 -8.74 1.95 7.09
CA ASN A 162 -7.62 1.79 8.02
C ASN A 162 -6.32 1.37 7.31
N GLU A 163 -6.38 0.48 6.32
CA GLU A 163 -5.21 0.09 5.52
C GLU A 163 -4.60 1.27 4.77
N VAL A 164 -5.43 2.17 4.19
CA VAL A 164 -4.95 3.40 3.53
C VAL A 164 -4.16 4.27 4.51
N ILE A 165 -4.68 4.45 5.74
CA ILE A 165 -4.00 5.23 6.79
C ILE A 165 -2.68 4.55 7.20
N LEU A 166 -2.69 3.23 7.40
CA LEU A 166 -1.49 2.47 7.74
C LEU A 166 -0.45 2.57 6.63
N MET A 167 -0.86 2.51 5.36
CA MET A 167 0.04 2.65 4.21
C MET A 167 0.65 4.04 4.13
N LEU A 168 -0.15 5.09 4.44
CA LEU A 168 0.36 6.46 4.53
C LEU A 168 1.46 6.59 5.60
N LYS A 169 1.25 6.01 6.78
CA LYS A 169 2.27 5.99 7.83
C LYS A 169 3.49 5.14 7.46
N ALA A 170 3.27 3.99 6.82
CA ALA A 170 4.33 3.09 6.39
C ALA A 170 5.19 3.68 5.26
N SER A 171 4.66 4.63 4.46
CA SER A 171 5.42 5.29 3.39
C SER A 171 6.65 6.04 3.91
N ALA A 172 6.66 6.40 5.21
CA ALA A 172 7.82 7.05 5.83
C ALA A 172 9.15 6.28 5.66
N VAL A 173 9.11 4.97 5.35
CA VAL A 173 10.34 4.19 5.14
C VAL A 173 10.99 4.44 3.77
N VAL A 174 10.28 5.03 2.80
CA VAL A 174 10.81 5.19 1.43
C VAL A 174 11.98 6.18 1.34
N TYR A 175 12.13 7.09 2.32
CA TYR A 175 13.31 7.96 2.39
C TYR A 175 14.63 7.17 2.46
N THR A 176 14.60 5.93 2.96
CA THR A 176 15.79 5.09 3.11
C THR A 176 16.42 4.68 1.78
N ILE A 177 15.68 4.78 0.69
CA ILE A 177 16.17 4.58 -0.68
C ILE A 177 16.36 5.92 -1.43
N THR A 178 16.75 6.97 -0.69
CA THR A 178 17.04 8.32 -1.22
C THR A 178 15.84 9.07 -1.83
N MET A 179 14.62 8.65 -1.51
CA MET A 179 13.42 9.30 -2.00
C MET A 179 13.14 10.59 -1.22
N MET A 180 12.77 11.66 -1.93
CA MET A 180 12.44 12.97 -1.34
C MET A 180 10.91 13.09 -1.13
N ASP A 181 10.36 12.12 -0.40
CA ASP A 181 9.04 12.21 0.19
C ASP A 181 9.05 13.18 1.39
N ILE A 182 7.93 13.38 2.07
CA ILE A 182 7.87 14.30 3.19
C ILE A 182 8.90 13.98 4.28
N MET A 183 9.13 12.70 4.57
CA MET A 183 10.12 12.27 5.57
C MET A 183 11.55 12.51 5.08
N GLY A 184 11.85 12.27 3.81
CA GLY A 184 13.14 12.57 3.18
C GLY A 184 13.48 14.06 3.21
N VAL A 185 12.48 14.91 2.93
CA VAL A 185 12.61 16.38 3.01
C VAL A 185 12.94 16.81 4.45
N ILE A 186 12.14 16.35 5.44
CA ILE A 186 12.35 16.71 6.85
C ILE A 186 13.74 16.30 7.32
N ARG A 187 14.17 15.06 7.01
CA ARG A 187 15.50 14.58 7.37
C ARG A 187 16.61 15.40 6.73
N THR A 188 16.45 15.79 5.48
CA THR A 188 17.41 16.64 4.77
C THR A 188 17.51 18.03 5.42
N ILE A 189 16.39 18.64 5.76
CA ILE A 189 16.35 19.93 6.47
C ILE A 189 17.00 19.77 7.86
N ASN A 190 16.59 18.74 8.62
CA ASN A 190 17.12 18.52 9.97
C ASN A 190 18.63 18.28 9.97
N SER A 191 19.18 17.56 8.98
CA SER A 191 20.63 17.33 8.88
C SER A 191 21.45 18.61 8.68
N ARG A 192 20.82 19.68 8.17
CA ARG A 192 21.43 20.99 7.93
C ARG A 192 21.17 22.00 9.05
N THR A 193 20.03 21.89 9.71
CA THR A 193 19.56 22.90 10.67
C THR A 193 19.56 22.42 12.10
N TYR A 194 19.62 21.09 12.34
CA TYR A 194 19.48 20.43 13.64
C TYR A 194 18.17 20.79 14.36
N GLN A 195 17.11 21.10 13.60
CA GLN A 195 15.80 21.51 14.14
C GLN A 195 14.81 20.35 14.08
N TYR A 196 14.52 19.77 15.24
CA TYR A 196 13.63 18.61 15.37
C TYR A 196 12.14 18.98 15.35
N GLU A 197 11.81 20.26 15.43
CA GLU A 197 10.43 20.76 15.45
C GLU A 197 9.66 20.40 14.20
N LEU A 198 10.35 20.28 13.05
CA LEU A 198 9.73 19.89 11.78
C LEU A 198 9.14 18.47 11.81
N PHE A 199 9.75 17.55 12.57
CA PHE A 199 9.17 16.20 12.75
C PHE A 199 7.83 16.24 13.47
N PHE A 200 7.68 17.10 14.48
CA PHE A 200 6.43 17.27 15.20
C PHE A 200 5.37 18.02 14.41
N PHE A 201 5.80 18.89 13.48
CA PHE A 201 4.86 19.64 12.63
C PHE A 201 4.19 18.74 11.58
N VAL A 202 4.86 17.67 11.15
CA VAL A 202 4.39 16.78 10.08
C VAL A 202 3.82 15.46 10.62
N ALA A 203 4.11 15.08 11.86
CA ALA A 203 3.58 13.87 12.49
C ALA A 203 2.07 13.94 12.75
#